data_058ba9657a3958ca92e1163bd7219d5b
#
_entry.id   058ba9657a3958ca92e1163bd7219d5b
#
_cell.length_a   1.000
_cell.length_b   1.000
_cell.length_c   1.000
_cell.angle_alpha   90.00
_cell.angle_beta   90.00
_cell.angle_gamma   90.00
#
_symmetry.space_group_name_H-M   'P 1'
#
loop_
_entity.id
_entity.type
_entity.pdbx_description
1 polymer ?
#
loop_
_entity_poly.entity_id
_entity_poly.type
_entity_poly.pdbx_seq_one_letter_code
_entity_poly.pdbx_strand_id
1 'polypeptide(L)'
;PSYFDPETKMRGITLDIAKWKRPSPESAPVHAKAAGLYMICTLSKHEAEKKGFQDALMLDYRGYVAEATGANVFFIDGEGTLHTPIPDCFLNGITRRTVIKLAESLQMKVVERHIMPEDMADMNADMNCVELYCEVQ
;
A
#
# COMPACT_ATOMS: atom_id res chain seq x y z
N PRO A 1 2.94 17.62 8.25
CA PRO A 1 3.69 17.92 7.02
C PRO A 1 3.43 16.82 5.99
N SER A 2 3.24 17.20 4.73
CA SER A 2 3.09 16.26 3.63
C SER A 2 4.43 15.58 3.34
N TYR A 3 4.45 14.26 3.10
CA TYR A 3 5.66 13.53 2.72
C TYR A 3 6.17 13.94 1.33
N PHE A 4 5.27 14.36 0.45
CA PHE A 4 5.61 14.79 -0.89
C PHE A 4 5.12 16.22 -1.14
N ASP A 5 5.88 16.97 -1.92
CA ASP A 5 5.46 18.28 -2.42
C ASP A 5 4.27 18.15 -3.40
N PRO A 6 3.52 19.26 -3.66
CA PRO A 6 2.34 19.20 -4.51
C PRO A 6 2.62 18.70 -5.94
N GLU A 7 3.79 19.03 -6.51
CA GLU A 7 4.16 18.62 -7.86
C GLU A 7 4.40 17.12 -7.94
N THR A 8 5.13 16.56 -6.98
CA THR A 8 5.35 15.11 -6.86
C THR A 8 4.05 14.35 -6.65
N LYS A 9 3.11 14.91 -5.86
CA LYS A 9 1.77 14.30 -5.70
C LYS A 9 0.98 14.22 -7.00
N MET A 10 1.09 15.22 -7.85
CA MET A 10 0.39 15.24 -9.14
C MET A 10 1.08 14.35 -10.20
N ARG A 11 2.40 14.26 -10.15
CA ARG A 11 3.19 13.43 -11.05
C ARG A 11 3.12 11.94 -10.69
N GLY A 12 2.85 11.64 -9.43
CA GLY A 12 2.97 10.30 -8.87
C GLY A 12 4.40 9.94 -8.47
N ILE A 13 4.55 8.76 -7.89
CA ILE A 13 5.83 8.20 -7.47
C ILE A 13 5.98 6.78 -8.01
N THR A 14 7.21 6.30 -8.05
CA THR A 14 7.51 4.92 -8.42
C THR A 14 7.87 4.10 -7.18
N LEU A 15 7.40 2.86 -7.14
CA LEU A 15 7.66 1.92 -6.05
C LEU A 15 8.52 0.75 -6.53
N ASP A 16 9.47 0.34 -5.70
CA ASP A 16 10.14 -0.95 -5.84
C ASP A 16 9.39 -2.02 -5.04
N ILE A 17 9.41 -3.26 -5.47
CA ILE A 17 8.89 -4.37 -4.64
C ILE A 17 9.93 -4.68 -3.55
N ALA A 18 9.52 -4.55 -2.29
CA ALA A 18 10.40 -4.74 -1.16
C ALA A 18 10.92 -6.19 -1.06
N LYS A 19 12.21 -6.32 -0.77
CA LYS A 19 12.83 -7.61 -0.44
C LYS A 19 12.30 -8.17 0.90
N TRP A 20 12.15 -7.30 1.89
CA TRP A 20 11.67 -7.66 3.22
C TRP A 20 10.15 -7.75 3.23
N LYS A 21 9.60 -8.78 3.88
CA LYS A 21 8.16 -9.04 3.93
C LYS A 21 7.57 -8.68 5.29
N ARG A 22 6.30 -8.28 5.29
CA ARG A 22 5.54 -8.15 6.53
C ARG A 22 5.43 -9.53 7.20
N PRO A 23 5.65 -9.63 8.53
CA PRO A 23 5.67 -10.90 9.23
C PRO A 23 4.27 -11.53 9.33
N SER A 24 4.25 -12.83 9.62
CA SER A 24 3.03 -13.54 10.01
C SER A 24 2.50 -12.99 11.35
N PRO A 25 1.16 -12.93 11.53
CA PRO A 25 0.55 -12.62 12.83
C PRO A 25 0.90 -13.63 13.93
N GLU A 26 1.36 -14.82 13.55
CA GLU A 26 1.87 -15.82 14.52
C GLU A 26 3.28 -15.49 15.03
N SER A 27 4.06 -14.70 14.28
CA SER A 27 5.45 -14.37 14.62
C SER A 27 5.63 -12.96 15.17
N ALA A 28 4.65 -12.07 14.99
CA ALA A 28 4.73 -10.68 15.45
C ALA A 28 3.33 -10.08 15.64
N PRO A 29 3.16 -9.08 16.54
CA PRO A 29 1.89 -8.39 16.75
C PRO A 29 1.61 -7.39 15.61
N VAL A 30 1.31 -7.89 14.42
CA VAL A 30 1.22 -7.13 13.15
C VAL A 30 0.19 -5.99 13.17
N HIS A 31 -0.80 -6.08 14.05
CA HIS A 31 -1.83 -5.04 14.23
C HIS A 31 -1.45 -3.96 15.26
N ALA A 32 -0.27 -4.08 15.88
CA ALA A 32 0.28 -3.04 16.74
C ALA A 32 1.14 -2.05 15.96
N LYS A 33 0.97 -0.75 16.22
CA LYS A 33 1.85 0.30 15.67
C LYS A 33 3.16 0.35 16.48
N ALA A 34 3.91 -0.76 16.49
CA ALA A 34 5.13 -0.92 17.25
C ALA A 34 6.37 -0.58 16.43
N ALA A 35 7.29 0.21 17.00
CA ALA A 35 8.49 0.68 16.30
C ALA A 35 9.33 -0.47 15.68
N GLY A 36 9.41 -1.61 16.36
CA GLY A 36 10.14 -2.78 15.87
C GLY A 36 9.63 -3.35 14.55
N LEU A 37 8.36 -3.13 14.21
CA LEU A 37 7.77 -3.58 12.95
C LEU A 37 8.07 -2.64 11.77
N TYR A 38 8.55 -1.42 12.04
CA TYR A 38 8.90 -0.44 11.01
C TYR A 38 10.35 -0.54 10.55
N MET A 39 11.19 -1.30 11.23
CA MET A 39 12.58 -1.48 10.83
C MET A 39 12.68 -2.04 9.41
N ILE A 40 11.91 -3.08 9.07
CA ILE A 40 11.89 -3.67 7.73
C ILE A 40 11.34 -2.69 6.68
N CYS A 41 10.40 -1.84 7.05
CA CYS A 41 9.88 -0.79 6.18
C CYS A 41 10.96 0.25 5.87
N THR A 42 11.69 0.74 6.89
CA THR A 42 12.80 1.67 6.74
C THR A 42 13.91 1.11 5.85
N LEU A 43 14.30 -0.14 6.07
CA LEU A 43 15.30 -0.83 5.25
C LEU A 43 14.85 -0.95 3.79
N SER A 44 13.58 -1.33 3.57
CA SER A 44 13.01 -1.47 2.23
C SER A 44 12.96 -0.13 1.49
N LYS A 45 12.57 0.95 2.19
CA LYS A 45 12.56 2.30 1.62
C LYS A 45 13.97 2.72 1.19
N HIS A 46 14.97 2.57 2.06
CA HIS A 46 16.35 2.91 1.72
C HIS A 46 16.91 2.08 0.56
N GLU A 47 16.52 0.81 0.43
CA GLU A 47 16.92 -0.01 -0.73
C GLU A 47 16.25 0.49 -2.02
N ALA A 48 14.96 0.84 -1.97
CA ALA A 48 14.24 1.42 -3.09
C ALA A 48 14.86 2.76 -3.54
N GLU A 49 15.13 3.66 -2.59
CA GLU A 49 15.78 4.96 -2.86
C GLU A 49 17.14 4.81 -3.55
N LYS A 50 17.96 3.84 -3.15
CA LYS A 50 19.24 3.54 -3.81
C LYS A 50 19.10 3.09 -5.27
N LYS A 51 17.94 2.53 -5.63
CA LYS A 51 17.61 2.13 -7.00
C LYS A 51 16.90 3.23 -7.79
N GLY A 52 16.62 4.40 -7.19
CA GLY A 52 15.95 5.54 -7.81
C GLY A 52 14.44 5.57 -7.66
N PHE A 53 13.86 4.66 -6.87
CA PHE A 53 12.44 4.68 -6.51
C PHE A 53 12.19 5.61 -5.32
N GLN A 54 10.98 6.11 -5.15
CA GLN A 54 10.63 7.01 -4.04
C GLN A 54 10.19 6.26 -2.79
N ASP A 55 9.64 5.05 -2.92
CA ASP A 55 9.24 4.21 -1.79
C ASP A 55 9.24 2.72 -2.22
N ALA A 56 8.80 1.82 -1.34
CA ALA A 56 8.68 0.40 -1.63
C ALA A 56 7.29 -0.14 -1.31
N LEU A 57 6.82 -1.05 -2.15
CA LEU A 57 5.64 -1.86 -1.92
C LEU A 57 6.02 -3.09 -1.11
N MET A 58 5.46 -3.19 0.09
CA MET A 58 5.68 -4.33 1.00
C MET A 58 4.76 -5.48 0.62
N LEU A 59 5.31 -6.68 0.54
CA LEU A 59 4.53 -7.91 0.48
C LEU A 59 4.44 -8.53 1.89
N ASP A 60 3.43 -9.34 2.13
CA ASP A 60 3.36 -10.16 3.33
C ASP A 60 4.20 -11.44 3.21
N TYR A 61 4.30 -12.20 4.29
CA TYR A 61 5.09 -13.44 4.34
C TYR A 61 4.64 -14.50 3.30
N ARG A 62 3.37 -14.43 2.83
CA ARG A 62 2.80 -15.31 1.80
C ARG A 62 3.11 -14.83 0.37
N GLY A 63 3.44 -13.55 0.20
CA GLY A 63 3.71 -12.91 -1.09
C GLY A 63 2.58 -12.01 -1.59
N TYR A 64 1.49 -11.84 -0.83
CA TYR A 64 0.44 -10.89 -1.18
C TYR A 64 0.89 -9.46 -0.93
N VAL A 65 0.39 -8.54 -1.74
CA VAL A 65 0.54 -7.10 -1.52
C VAL A 65 -0.05 -6.74 -0.15
N ALA A 66 0.71 -6.00 0.65
CA ALA A 66 0.31 -5.57 1.97
C ALA A 66 0.05 -4.05 2.02
N GLU A 67 1.11 -3.28 2.01
CA GLU A 67 1.08 -1.82 2.16
C GLU A 67 2.36 -1.21 1.56
N ALA A 68 2.47 0.11 1.45
CA ALA A 68 3.76 0.77 1.24
C ALA A 68 4.52 0.85 2.57
N THR A 69 5.74 1.39 2.58
CA THR A 69 6.56 1.39 3.82
C THR A 69 5.96 2.22 4.96
N GLY A 70 5.14 3.21 4.65
CA GLY A 70 4.47 4.07 5.64
C GLY A 70 3.00 4.39 5.31
N ALA A 71 2.40 3.71 4.31
CA ALA A 71 1.05 4.01 3.84
C ALA A 71 0.30 2.76 3.40
N ASN A 72 -1.03 2.77 3.54
CA ASN A 72 -1.89 1.75 2.95
C ASN A 72 -2.04 2.00 1.44
N VAL A 73 -2.31 0.95 0.67
CA VAL A 73 -2.43 1.02 -0.79
C VAL A 73 -3.82 0.68 -1.26
N PHE A 74 -4.20 1.31 -2.36
CA PHE A 74 -5.45 1.09 -3.07
C PHE A 74 -5.18 1.02 -4.57
N PHE A 75 -6.00 0.28 -5.28
CA PHE A 75 -5.95 0.14 -6.72
C PHE A 75 -7.34 0.38 -7.29
N ILE A 76 -7.45 1.06 -8.42
CA ILE A 76 -8.72 1.26 -9.13
C ILE A 76 -8.62 0.48 -10.43
N ASP A 77 -9.56 -0.42 -10.70
CA ASP A 77 -9.63 -1.13 -11.97
C ASP A 77 -10.32 -0.32 -13.07
N GLY A 78 -10.31 -0.83 -14.31
CA GLY A 78 -10.91 -0.17 -15.45
C GLY A 78 -12.44 0.05 -15.35
N GLU A 79 -13.10 -0.64 -14.41
CA GLU A 79 -14.52 -0.48 -14.12
C GLU A 79 -14.78 0.55 -13.00
N GLY A 80 -13.73 1.14 -12.41
CA GLY A 80 -13.82 2.09 -11.31
C GLY A 80 -14.03 1.44 -9.94
N THR A 81 -13.80 0.13 -9.81
CA THR A 81 -13.82 -0.56 -8.51
C THR A 81 -12.55 -0.28 -7.73
N LEU A 82 -12.68 0.12 -6.48
CA LEU A 82 -11.56 0.35 -5.56
C LEU A 82 -11.18 -0.95 -4.86
N HIS A 83 -9.98 -1.44 -5.11
CA HIS A 83 -9.42 -2.63 -4.47
C HIS A 83 -8.40 -2.23 -3.41
N THR A 84 -8.39 -2.94 -2.28
CA THR A 84 -7.35 -2.77 -1.24
C THR A 84 -7.04 -4.11 -0.59
N PRO A 85 -5.77 -4.34 -0.19
CA PRO A 85 -5.39 -5.58 0.49
C PRO A 85 -6.14 -5.77 1.81
N ILE A 86 -6.44 -7.03 2.14
CA ILE A 86 -7.00 -7.41 3.46
C ILE A 86 -5.91 -7.20 4.52
N PRO A 87 -6.17 -6.40 5.59
CA PRO A 87 -5.16 -6.03 6.59
C PRO A 87 -4.97 -7.13 7.65
N ASP A 88 -4.63 -8.34 7.23
CA ASP A 88 -4.38 -9.49 8.12
C ASP A 88 -2.90 -9.60 8.58
N CYS A 89 -1.98 -8.95 7.87
CA CYS A 89 -0.53 -8.94 8.17
C CYS A 89 0.06 -7.54 8.34
N PHE A 90 -0.78 -6.50 8.41
CA PHE A 90 -0.36 -5.10 8.54
C PHE A 90 -1.45 -4.28 9.21
N LEU A 91 -1.19 -2.99 9.43
CA LEU A 91 -2.14 -2.10 10.11
C LEU A 91 -3.36 -1.77 9.24
N ASN A 92 -4.55 -2.00 9.80
CA ASN A 92 -5.77 -1.40 9.27
C ASN A 92 -5.83 0.08 9.66
N GLY A 93 -5.10 0.92 8.93
CA GLY A 93 -4.91 2.34 9.22
C GLY A 93 -6.23 3.12 9.33
N ILE A 94 -6.21 4.21 10.12
CA ILE A 94 -7.37 5.11 10.24
C ILE A 94 -7.71 5.68 8.85
N THR A 95 -6.70 6.13 8.11
CA THR A 95 -6.86 6.67 6.76
C THR A 95 -7.43 5.64 5.80
N ARG A 96 -6.97 4.38 5.86
CA ARG A 96 -7.54 3.29 5.06
C ARG A 96 -9.04 3.15 5.29
N ARG A 97 -9.47 3.05 6.56
CA ARG A 97 -10.90 2.96 6.90
C ARG A 97 -11.70 4.18 6.48
N THR A 98 -11.10 5.37 6.52
CA THR A 98 -11.73 6.61 6.07
C THR A 98 -11.91 6.62 4.56
N VAL A 99 -10.90 6.20 3.79
CA VAL A 99 -10.98 6.11 2.33
C VAL A 99 -12.06 5.12 1.90
N ILE A 100 -12.14 3.94 2.54
CA ILE A 100 -13.20 2.96 2.25
C ILE A 100 -14.58 3.59 2.45
N LYS A 101 -14.84 4.20 3.63
CA LYS A 101 -16.12 4.86 3.94
C LYS A 101 -16.45 5.99 2.96
N LEU A 102 -15.45 6.77 2.57
CA LEU A 102 -15.62 7.86 1.62
C LEU A 102 -15.99 7.30 0.23
N ALA A 103 -15.28 6.30 -0.25
CA ALA A 103 -15.57 5.64 -1.52
C ALA A 103 -16.99 5.06 -1.55
N GLU A 104 -17.40 4.37 -0.49
CA GLU A 104 -18.77 3.85 -0.33
C GLU A 104 -19.81 4.97 -0.34
N SER A 105 -19.55 6.11 0.32
CA SER A 105 -20.44 7.27 0.31
C SER A 105 -20.59 7.91 -1.08
N LEU A 106 -19.56 7.76 -1.92
CA LEU A 106 -19.56 8.18 -3.33
C LEU A 106 -20.11 7.09 -4.26
N GLN A 107 -20.69 6.03 -3.72
CA GLN A 107 -21.25 4.90 -4.46
C GLN A 107 -20.20 4.14 -5.30
N MET A 108 -18.93 4.25 -4.96
CA MET A 108 -17.89 3.42 -5.56
C MET A 108 -17.96 2.01 -4.97
N LYS A 109 -17.79 1.01 -5.81
CA LYS A 109 -17.63 -0.38 -5.36
C LYS A 109 -16.26 -0.53 -4.71
N VAL A 110 -16.22 -1.06 -3.48
CA VAL A 110 -14.98 -1.35 -2.76
C VAL A 110 -14.85 -2.85 -2.56
N VAL A 111 -13.66 -3.37 -2.84
CA VAL A 111 -13.33 -4.80 -2.70
C VAL A 111 -12.06 -4.95 -1.87
N GLU A 112 -12.19 -5.53 -0.67
CA GLU A 112 -11.06 -5.97 0.13
C GLU A 112 -10.70 -7.40 -0.26
N ARG A 113 -9.48 -7.64 -0.75
CA ARG A 113 -9.03 -8.96 -1.20
C ARG A 113 -7.53 -9.16 -1.05
N HIS A 114 -7.07 -10.39 -1.10
CA HIS A 114 -5.67 -10.68 -1.33
C HIS A 114 -5.31 -10.33 -2.78
N ILE A 115 -4.19 -9.64 -2.96
CA ILE A 115 -3.71 -9.15 -4.26
C ILE A 115 -2.29 -9.68 -4.45
N MET A 116 -2.05 -10.37 -5.55
CA MET A 116 -0.70 -10.77 -5.95
C MET A 116 -0.04 -9.64 -6.75
N PRO A 117 1.30 -9.50 -6.71
CA PRO A 117 2.00 -8.54 -7.57
C PRO A 117 1.65 -8.68 -9.06
N GLU A 118 1.41 -9.90 -9.52
CA GLU A 118 1.03 -10.21 -10.90
C GLU A 118 -0.36 -9.64 -11.26
N ASP A 119 -1.30 -9.65 -10.31
CA ASP A 119 -2.64 -9.08 -10.51
C ASP A 119 -2.58 -7.59 -10.86
N MET A 120 -1.54 -6.87 -10.39
CA MET A 120 -1.36 -5.44 -10.68
C MET A 120 -1.00 -5.19 -12.14
N ALA A 121 -0.30 -6.13 -12.80
CA ALA A 121 0.03 -6.02 -14.22
C ALA A 121 -1.23 -6.12 -15.09
N ASP A 122 -2.15 -7.00 -14.75
CA ASP A 122 -3.44 -7.15 -15.43
C ASP A 122 -4.35 -5.95 -15.16
N MET A 123 -4.30 -5.38 -13.96
CA MET A 123 -4.98 -4.12 -13.63
C MET A 123 -4.38 -2.93 -14.39
N ASN A 124 -3.07 -2.94 -14.72
CA ASN A 124 -2.39 -1.85 -15.44
C ASN A 124 -2.61 -1.85 -16.96
N ALA A 125 -3.10 -2.94 -17.57
CA ALA A 125 -3.33 -3.00 -19.01
C ALA A 125 -4.44 -2.03 -19.49
N ASP A 126 -5.35 -1.61 -18.59
CA ASP A 126 -6.46 -0.68 -18.86
C ASP A 126 -6.54 0.49 -17.85
N MET A 127 -5.49 0.74 -17.03
CA MET A 127 -5.60 1.62 -15.87
C MET A 127 -4.66 2.83 -15.88
N ASN A 128 -5.28 3.98 -15.58
CA ASN A 128 -4.65 5.05 -14.81
C ASN A 128 -4.59 4.57 -13.34
N CYS A 129 -3.47 4.00 -12.90
CA CYS A 129 -3.26 3.62 -11.52
C CYS A 129 -3.25 4.90 -10.65
N VAL A 130 -4.35 5.18 -9.99
CA VAL A 130 -4.39 6.23 -8.97
C VAL A 130 -3.94 5.58 -7.67
N GLU A 131 -2.65 5.64 -7.39
CA GLU A 131 -2.12 5.36 -6.07
C GLU A 131 -2.62 6.43 -5.11
N LEU A 132 -3.67 6.12 -4.34
CA LEU A 132 -4.06 6.93 -3.21
C LEU A 132 -3.10 6.63 -2.05
N TYR A 133 -2.02 7.40 -1.96
CA TYR A 133 -1.15 7.44 -0.80
C TYR A 133 -1.91 8.04 0.37
N CYS A 134 -2.32 7.19 1.28
CA CYS A 134 -2.87 7.60 2.56
C CYS A 134 -1.76 7.63 3.60
N GLU A 135 -1.27 8.82 3.94
CA GLU A 135 -0.34 9.02 5.05
C GLU A 135 -0.91 8.41 6.32
N VAL A 136 -0.19 7.46 6.91
CA VAL A 136 -0.47 6.98 8.26
C VAL A 136 0.20 7.97 9.22
N GLN A 137 -0.57 8.87 9.81
CA GLN A 137 -0.13 9.66 10.98
C GLN A 137 -0.19 8.82 12.25
#